data_1fe28f8e7e4a7ce3a3930980a9a5b257
#
_entry.id   1fe28f8e7e4a7ce3a3930980a9a5b257
#
_cell.length_a   1.000
_cell.length_b   1.000
_cell.length_c   1.000
_cell.angle_alpha   90.00
_cell.angle_beta   90.00
_cell.angle_gamma   90.00
#
_symmetry.space_group_name_H-M   'P 1'
#
loop_
_entity.id
_entity.type
_entity.pdbx_description
1 polymer ?
#
loop_
_entity_poly.entity_id
_entity_poly.type
_entity_poly.pdbx_seq_one_letter_code
_entity_poly.pdbx_strand_id
1 'polypeptide(L)'
;MSILEKWERNVDLKVVSGEIPVKWRYTLGVAGERFFRALKDEEKIMASYCPGCRLWFLPPAIFCERCFSEMKEWKDVGVVAQVKSYTVAHYDLDGKKLNEPVVYAHLCWEGVEGGLIHKLGEVKPEQVKIGLKV
;
A
#
# COMPACT_ATOMS: atom_id res chain seq x y z
N MET A 1 -21.19 -31.02 -11.06
CA MET A 1 -21.01 -29.91 -11.99
C MET A 1 -19.61 -29.36 -11.78
N SER A 2 -18.73 -29.41 -12.78
CA SER A 2 -17.34 -28.94 -12.62
C SER A 2 -17.29 -27.42 -12.73
N ILE A 3 -16.58 -26.75 -11.83
CA ILE A 3 -16.31 -25.30 -11.88
C ILE A 3 -15.51 -24.91 -13.13
N LEU A 4 -14.96 -25.90 -13.83
CA LEU A 4 -14.14 -25.70 -15.03
C LEU A 4 -14.92 -25.93 -16.32
N GLU A 5 -16.26 -25.95 -16.30
CA GLU A 5 -17.06 -26.03 -17.50
C GLU A 5 -16.85 -24.78 -18.36
N LYS A 6 -16.22 -25.00 -19.51
CA LYS A 6 -15.85 -23.93 -20.44
C LYS A 6 -17.12 -23.51 -21.20
N TRP A 7 -17.55 -22.28 -21.03
CA TRP A 7 -18.64 -21.71 -21.81
C TRP A 7 -18.16 -21.45 -23.25
N GLU A 8 -18.74 -22.18 -24.18
CA GLU A 8 -18.37 -22.08 -25.60
C GLU A 8 -19.03 -20.86 -26.30
N ARG A 9 -20.10 -20.32 -25.73
CA ARG A 9 -20.82 -19.16 -26.29
C ARG A 9 -21.25 -18.17 -25.21
N ASN A 10 -20.93 -16.90 -25.44
CA ASN A 10 -21.33 -15.79 -24.58
C ASN A 10 -22.72 -15.21 -24.90
N VAL A 11 -23.42 -15.75 -25.90
CA VAL A 11 -24.70 -15.21 -26.38
C VAL A 11 -25.83 -15.31 -25.36
N ASP A 12 -25.73 -16.25 -24.41
CA ASP A 12 -26.77 -16.46 -23.39
C ASP A 12 -26.43 -15.79 -22.06
N LEU A 13 -25.31 -15.08 -21.97
CA LEU A 13 -24.93 -14.35 -20.76
C LEU A 13 -25.74 -13.07 -20.65
N LYS A 14 -26.56 -12.99 -19.62
CA LYS A 14 -27.26 -11.76 -19.24
C LYS A 14 -26.45 -11.03 -18.19
N VAL A 15 -26.01 -9.82 -18.51
CA VAL A 15 -25.37 -8.93 -17.55
C VAL A 15 -26.43 -8.03 -16.95
N VAL A 16 -26.59 -8.10 -15.65
CA VAL A 16 -27.44 -7.18 -14.88
C VAL A 16 -26.51 -6.25 -14.10
N SER A 17 -26.53 -4.99 -14.45
CA SER A 17 -25.81 -3.97 -13.69
C SER A 17 -26.55 -3.72 -12.37
N GLY A 18 -25.81 -3.71 -11.27
CA GLY A 18 -26.34 -3.46 -9.95
C GLY A 18 -25.24 -2.96 -9.02
N GLU A 19 -25.65 -2.25 -7.98
CA GLU A 19 -24.78 -1.84 -6.89
C GLU A 19 -25.06 -2.70 -5.67
N ILE A 20 -24.01 -3.20 -5.03
CA ILE A 20 -24.11 -3.86 -3.73
C ILE A 20 -23.81 -2.79 -2.67
N PRO A 21 -24.83 -2.29 -1.93
CA PRO A 21 -24.64 -1.21 -0.96
C PRO A 21 -23.99 -1.76 0.32
N VAL A 22 -22.75 -2.20 0.21
CA VAL A 22 -22.00 -2.75 1.33
C VAL A 22 -21.07 -1.68 1.86
N LYS A 23 -21.31 -1.27 3.11
CA LYS A 23 -20.43 -0.37 3.85
C LYS A 23 -19.58 -1.16 4.83
N TRP A 24 -18.28 -0.98 4.74
CA TRP A 24 -17.32 -1.66 5.61
C TRP A 24 -16.69 -0.68 6.59
N ARG A 25 -16.46 -1.15 7.81
CA ARG A 25 -15.62 -0.46 8.78
C ARG A 25 -14.55 -1.44 9.23
N TYR A 26 -13.30 -1.02 9.04
CA TYR A 26 -12.15 -1.79 9.50
C TYR A 26 -11.53 -1.10 10.71
N THR A 27 -11.10 -1.88 11.69
CA THR A 27 -10.22 -1.37 12.74
C THR A 27 -8.79 -1.39 12.22
N LEU A 28 -8.00 -0.39 12.59
CA LEU A 28 -6.58 -0.34 12.24
C LEU A 28 -5.75 -1.41 12.98
N GLY A 29 -6.32 -1.99 14.05
CA GLY A 29 -5.58 -2.83 14.97
C GLY A 29 -4.52 -2.06 15.76
N VAL A 30 -3.86 -2.74 16.68
CA VAL A 30 -2.88 -2.12 17.59
C VAL A 30 -1.70 -1.52 16.83
N ALA A 31 -1.16 -2.24 15.85
CA ALA A 31 -0.02 -1.76 15.08
C ALA A 31 -0.39 -0.56 14.20
N GLY A 32 -1.52 -0.62 13.52
CA GLY A 32 -1.99 0.48 12.68
C GLY A 32 -2.34 1.72 13.50
N GLU A 33 -2.99 1.56 14.65
CA GLU A 33 -3.28 2.69 15.54
C GLU A 33 -1.99 3.38 15.99
N ARG A 34 -1.01 2.62 16.47
CA ARG A 34 0.29 3.16 16.90
C ARG A 34 1.02 3.88 15.76
N PHE A 35 1.01 3.28 14.55
CA PHE A 35 1.62 3.88 13.36
C PHE A 35 0.98 5.22 13.00
N PHE A 36 -0.36 5.27 12.89
CA PHE A 36 -1.04 6.49 12.49
C PHE A 36 -1.04 7.57 13.57
N ARG A 37 -0.97 7.19 14.86
CA ARG A 37 -0.77 8.17 15.94
C ARG A 37 0.62 8.79 15.87
N ALA A 38 1.67 7.98 15.71
CA ALA A 38 3.03 8.50 15.56
C ALA A 38 3.16 9.42 14.34
N LEU A 39 2.54 9.04 13.21
CA LEU A 39 2.52 9.86 12.01
C LEU A 39 1.80 11.20 12.23
N LYS A 40 0.63 11.18 12.90
CA LYS A 40 -0.20 12.37 13.13
C LYS A 40 0.35 13.29 14.19
N ASP A 41 0.77 12.73 15.32
CA ASP A 41 1.05 13.50 16.54
C ASP A 41 2.54 13.83 16.68
N GLU A 42 3.42 13.04 16.04
CA GLU A 42 4.88 13.15 16.16
C GLU A 42 5.59 13.31 14.80
N GLU A 43 4.86 13.26 13.69
CA GLU A 43 5.41 13.30 12.31
C GLU A 43 6.48 12.22 12.04
N LYS A 44 6.31 11.03 12.66
CA LYS A 44 7.24 9.91 12.58
C LYS A 44 6.67 8.76 11.77
N ILE A 45 7.52 8.13 10.96
CA ILE A 45 7.22 6.89 10.23
C ILE A 45 7.83 5.73 10.99
N MET A 46 6.97 4.95 11.66
CA MET A 46 7.41 3.87 12.54
C MET A 46 7.48 2.53 11.81
N ALA A 47 8.59 1.83 11.96
CA ALA A 47 8.76 0.42 11.57
C ALA A 47 8.80 -0.47 12.83
N SER A 48 8.45 -1.75 12.68
CA SER A 48 8.55 -2.76 13.74
C SER A 48 9.64 -3.79 13.45
N TYR A 49 10.35 -4.26 14.49
CA TYR A 49 11.46 -5.20 14.39
C TYR A 49 11.03 -6.63 14.64
N CYS A 50 11.42 -7.53 13.73
CA CYS A 50 11.26 -8.95 13.92
C CYS A 50 12.53 -9.59 14.49
N PRO A 51 12.52 -10.13 15.72
CA PRO A 51 13.69 -10.76 16.31
C PRO A 51 14.07 -12.08 15.63
N GLY A 52 13.10 -12.81 15.08
CA GLY A 52 13.35 -14.05 14.36
C GLY A 52 14.01 -13.85 13.00
N CYS A 53 13.56 -12.87 12.22
CA CYS A 53 14.13 -12.54 10.91
C CYS A 53 15.31 -11.55 11.01
N ARG A 54 15.44 -10.83 12.13
CA ARG A 54 16.41 -9.76 12.35
C ARG A 54 16.27 -8.60 11.35
N LEU A 55 15.02 -8.27 11.00
CA LEU A 55 14.68 -7.27 10.00
C LEU A 55 13.64 -6.27 10.57
N TRP A 56 13.70 -5.06 10.07
CA TRP A 56 12.68 -4.04 10.28
C TRP A 56 11.63 -4.12 9.18
N PHE A 57 10.36 -3.96 9.52
CA PHE A 57 9.24 -4.06 8.59
C PHE A 57 8.39 -2.80 8.56
N LEU A 58 8.00 -2.39 7.35
CA LEU A 58 7.07 -1.32 7.09
C LEU A 58 6.08 -1.78 6.00
N PRO A 59 4.76 -1.69 6.17
CA PRO A 59 4.04 -1.22 7.37
C PRO A 59 4.35 -2.06 8.61
N PRO A 60 4.28 -1.45 9.81
CA PRO A 60 4.56 -2.18 11.03
C PRO A 60 3.44 -3.17 11.36
N ALA A 61 3.80 -4.27 11.99
CA ALA A 61 2.88 -5.29 12.49
C ALA A 61 3.26 -5.72 13.91
N ILE A 62 2.35 -6.40 14.62
CA ILE A 62 2.65 -6.99 15.93
C ILE A 62 3.22 -8.40 15.85
N PHE A 63 2.99 -9.08 14.72
CA PHE A 63 3.57 -10.39 14.40
C PHE A 63 4.20 -10.36 13.02
N CYS A 64 5.33 -11.04 12.89
CA CYS A 64 6.00 -11.19 11.61
C CYS A 64 5.24 -12.14 10.69
N GLU A 65 4.96 -11.72 9.47
CA GLU A 65 4.27 -12.57 8.48
C GLU A 65 5.12 -13.74 7.96
N ARG A 66 6.46 -13.70 8.15
CA ARG A 66 7.39 -14.75 7.70
C ARG A 66 7.63 -15.84 8.75
N CYS A 67 7.84 -15.46 10.00
CA CYS A 67 8.23 -16.39 11.05
C CYS A 67 7.31 -16.38 12.27
N PHE A 68 6.25 -15.57 12.25
CA PHE A 68 5.25 -15.41 13.31
C PHE A 68 5.78 -14.96 14.67
N SER A 69 7.04 -14.53 14.76
CA SER A 69 7.59 -13.94 15.98
C SER A 69 6.87 -12.63 16.32
N GLU A 70 6.64 -12.41 17.61
CA GLU A 70 6.07 -11.15 18.10
C GLU A 70 7.07 -10.00 17.92
N MET A 71 6.59 -8.87 17.38
CA MET A 71 7.40 -7.68 17.08
C MET A 71 7.08 -6.57 18.09
N LYS A 72 7.92 -6.44 19.11
CA LYS A 72 7.72 -5.47 20.21
C LYS A 72 8.51 -4.18 20.04
N GLU A 73 9.63 -4.24 19.34
CA GLU A 73 10.51 -3.10 19.13
C GLU A 73 10.06 -2.27 17.94
N TRP A 74 10.12 -0.96 18.10
CA TRP A 74 9.69 0.02 17.12
C TRP A 74 10.74 1.12 16.99
N LYS A 75 10.99 1.57 15.77
CA LYS A 75 11.84 2.74 15.52
C LYS A 75 11.22 3.67 14.50
N ASP A 76 11.56 4.94 14.60
CA ASP A 76 11.37 5.92 13.53
C ASP A 76 12.37 5.65 12.41
N VAL A 77 11.90 5.56 11.16
CA VAL A 77 12.74 5.37 9.98
C VAL A 77 13.00 6.66 9.22
N GLY A 78 12.49 7.77 9.75
CA GLY A 78 12.60 9.09 9.15
C GLY A 78 11.61 9.30 8.00
N VAL A 79 11.51 10.55 7.56
CA VAL A 79 10.54 10.98 6.54
C VAL A 79 11.06 10.86 5.11
N VAL A 80 12.36 10.65 4.92
CA VAL A 80 12.98 10.55 3.59
C VAL A 80 12.94 9.12 3.10
N ALA A 81 12.23 8.90 2.00
CA ALA A 81 12.12 7.60 1.34
C ALA A 81 12.75 7.61 -0.06
N GLN A 82 12.87 6.44 -0.66
CA GLN A 82 13.27 6.27 -2.05
C GLN A 82 12.14 5.63 -2.86
N VAL A 83 11.93 6.11 -4.06
CA VAL A 83 11.01 5.50 -5.04
C VAL A 83 11.61 4.18 -5.52
N LYS A 84 10.98 3.06 -5.17
CA LYS A 84 11.34 1.71 -5.63
C LYS A 84 10.68 1.36 -6.95
N SER A 85 9.42 1.75 -7.09
CA SER A 85 8.65 1.64 -8.33
C SER A 85 7.57 2.73 -8.34
N TYR A 86 7.01 3.02 -9.50
CA TYR A 86 5.93 3.99 -9.60
C TYR A 86 5.05 3.70 -10.81
N THR A 87 3.86 4.29 -10.79
CA THR A 87 2.94 4.33 -11.94
C THR A 87 2.35 5.71 -12.09
N VAL A 88 1.98 6.05 -13.32
CA VAL A 88 1.31 7.31 -13.65
C VAL A 88 -0.13 6.98 -14.03
N ALA A 89 -1.08 7.39 -13.21
CA ALA A 89 -2.49 7.21 -13.44
C ALA A 89 -3.06 8.38 -14.24
N HIS A 90 -3.65 8.09 -15.39
CA HIS A 90 -4.34 9.05 -16.25
C HIS A 90 -5.84 9.02 -16.12
N TYR A 91 -6.38 8.00 -15.43
CA TYR A 91 -7.80 7.76 -15.21
C TYR A 91 -8.06 7.52 -13.73
N ASP A 92 -9.24 7.90 -13.26
CA ASP A 92 -9.73 7.55 -11.92
C ASP A 92 -10.27 6.12 -11.86
N LEU A 93 -10.79 5.74 -10.68
CA LEU A 93 -11.36 4.40 -10.45
C LEU A 93 -12.65 4.13 -11.25
N ASP A 94 -13.34 5.18 -11.68
CA ASP A 94 -14.57 5.12 -12.48
C ASP A 94 -14.27 5.12 -13.99
N GLY A 95 -12.98 5.14 -14.37
CA GLY A 95 -12.54 5.18 -15.76
C GLY A 95 -12.64 6.55 -16.41
N LYS A 96 -12.86 7.61 -15.63
CA LYS A 96 -12.90 8.98 -16.13
C LYS A 96 -11.47 9.53 -16.20
N LYS A 97 -11.17 10.20 -17.33
CA LYS A 97 -9.87 10.80 -17.55
C LYS A 97 -9.61 11.93 -16.55
N LEU A 98 -8.48 11.90 -15.89
CA LEU A 98 -8.02 12.95 -14.98
C LEU A 98 -7.56 14.18 -15.77
N ASN A 99 -7.76 15.36 -15.21
CA ASN A 99 -7.24 16.62 -15.79
C ASN A 99 -5.72 16.65 -15.76
N GLU A 100 -5.13 16.17 -14.66
CA GLU A 100 -3.70 16.01 -14.47
C GLU A 100 -3.38 14.57 -14.04
N PRO A 101 -2.33 13.96 -14.59
CA PRO A 101 -1.94 12.63 -14.18
C PRO A 101 -1.46 12.61 -12.73
N VAL A 102 -1.74 11.53 -12.04
CA VAL A 102 -1.34 11.31 -10.64
C VAL A 102 -0.27 10.23 -10.59
N VAL A 103 0.80 10.51 -9.87
CA VAL A 103 1.87 9.52 -9.66
C VAL A 103 1.67 8.81 -8.32
N TYR A 104 1.61 7.49 -8.36
CA TYR A 104 1.67 6.63 -7.18
C TYR A 104 3.00 5.90 -7.16
N ALA A 105 3.68 5.91 -6.03
CA ALA A 105 4.97 5.27 -5.88
C ALA A 105 4.99 4.29 -4.71
N HIS A 106 5.73 3.20 -4.89
CA HIS A 106 6.16 2.37 -3.80
C HIS A 106 7.44 2.97 -3.22
N LEU A 107 7.33 3.44 -2.00
CA LEU A 107 8.39 4.09 -1.25
C LEU A 107 9.05 3.10 -0.32
N CYS A 108 10.37 3.07 -0.31
CA CYS A 108 11.14 2.22 0.59
C CYS A 108 12.16 3.04 1.41
N TRP A 109 12.56 2.49 2.56
CA TRP A 109 13.56 3.07 3.45
C TRP A 109 14.75 2.14 3.56
N GLU A 110 15.92 2.70 3.70
CA GLU A 110 17.15 1.92 3.85
C GLU A 110 17.13 1.05 5.12
N GLY A 111 17.46 -0.23 4.98
CA GLY A 111 17.47 -1.18 6.09
C GLY A 111 16.07 -1.56 6.61
N VAL A 112 15.02 -1.35 5.81
CA VAL A 112 13.64 -1.71 6.12
C VAL A 112 13.06 -2.57 5.01
N GLU A 113 12.46 -3.69 5.36
CA GLU A 113 11.70 -4.55 4.45
C GLU A 113 10.30 -3.99 4.22
N GLY A 114 9.80 -4.11 2.98
CA GLY A 114 8.51 -3.58 2.58
C GLY A 114 8.59 -2.13 2.16
N GLY A 115 7.64 -1.33 2.61
CA GLY A 115 7.50 0.08 2.24
C GLY A 115 6.05 0.53 2.20
N LEU A 116 5.81 1.74 1.72
CA LEU A 116 4.48 2.33 1.62
C LEU A 116 4.16 2.68 0.16
N ILE A 117 2.91 2.43 -0.25
CA ILE A 117 2.39 2.97 -1.50
C ILE A 117 1.77 4.32 -1.19
N HIS A 118 2.26 5.37 -1.84
CA HIS A 118 1.79 6.73 -1.60
C HIS A 118 1.65 7.52 -2.90
N LYS A 119 0.75 8.49 -2.89
CA LYS A 119 0.63 9.49 -3.94
C LYS A 119 1.77 10.49 -3.79
N LEU A 120 2.53 10.74 -4.86
CA LEU A 120 3.51 11.82 -4.88
C LEU A 120 2.83 13.15 -5.20
N GLY A 121 3.13 14.16 -4.38
CA GLY A 121 2.73 15.54 -4.61
C GLY A 121 3.89 16.38 -5.13
N GLU A 122 3.60 17.57 -5.63
CA GLU A 122 4.58 18.59 -6.02
C GLU A 122 5.69 18.14 -6.98
N VAL A 123 5.41 17.07 -7.75
CA VAL A 123 6.33 16.48 -8.72
C VAL A 123 5.61 16.20 -10.04
N LYS A 124 6.27 16.51 -11.15
CA LYS A 124 5.75 16.15 -12.48
C LYS A 124 6.11 14.71 -12.81
N PRO A 125 5.25 13.97 -13.55
CA PRO A 125 5.52 12.60 -13.91
C PRO A 125 6.88 12.34 -14.56
N GLU A 126 7.35 13.30 -15.37
CA GLU A 126 8.63 13.22 -16.10
C GLU A 126 9.86 13.34 -15.18
N GLN A 127 9.66 13.84 -13.97
CA GLN A 127 10.73 14.01 -12.97
C GLN A 127 10.89 12.80 -12.08
N VAL A 128 9.88 11.89 -12.08
CA VAL A 128 9.89 10.72 -11.24
C VAL A 128 10.73 9.61 -11.86
N LYS A 129 11.66 9.07 -11.08
CA LYS A 129 12.50 7.93 -11.47
C LYS A 129 12.76 7.02 -10.27
N ILE A 130 13.10 5.78 -10.55
CA ILE A 130 13.52 4.83 -9.51
C ILE A 130 14.77 5.37 -8.83
N GLY A 131 14.80 5.30 -7.49
CA GLY A 131 15.87 5.85 -6.66
C GLY A 131 15.71 7.34 -6.31
N LEU A 132 14.67 8.03 -6.82
CA LEU A 132 14.38 9.41 -6.41
C LEU A 132 14.11 9.42 -4.91
N LYS A 133 14.76 10.34 -4.21
CA LYS A 133 14.46 10.63 -2.79
C LYS A 133 13.28 11.59 -2.71
N VAL A 134 12.34 11.26 -1.84
CA VAL A 134 11.11 12.01 -1.62
C VAL A 134 10.84 12.14 -0.13
#